data_b560a73cac44f2d4ba6189201e0383c4
#
_entry.id   b560a73cac44f2d4ba6189201e0383c4
#
_cell.length_a   1.000
_cell.length_b   1.000
_cell.length_c   1.000
_cell.angle_alpha   90.00
_cell.angle_beta   90.00
_cell.angle_gamma   90.00
#
_symmetry.space_group_name_H-M   'P 1'
#
loop_
_entity.id
_entity.type
_entity.pdbx_description
1 polymer ?
#
loop_
_entity_poly.entity_id
_entity_poly.type
_entity_poly.pdbx_seq_one_letter_code
_entity_poly.pdbx_strand_id
1 'polypeptide(L)'
;MNRPSLPIRRVGIDTWRENVVFLHRECPVVRAAGFQALAKVLVRANGQAIVAVLNVVDDAGIVEPRELGLSEDAFARLGVEPGHPAQIEHAAPPESIASLHRKIAGERLGRSELHAIVADIAAARYSKIELAAFVVATHQHELDRDEVWHLTEAMIAVGQRLDWQRQVGGGPVVDKHCIGGIPGNRTSMLVVPIVAAHGMLCPKTSSRAITSPAGTADTMEVLARVELTIERMQEVARLTHGCLAWGGTAALSPADDILISVERPLAIDSAGQMVASILSKKIAAGSTHLVLDIPVGPTAKVRSMPAAQRLKRLFEYVATHLGLQLDAVITDGSQPIGRGSGPVLEARDVMQVLRNDPAAPQDLRQKALRLAGRMIEFDPDVRGGEGDRIARDILESGRALVQMDAIIDAQGRRPDRPAPGALVHEVLAPADGIVTGIDNLRLARIARLSGAPQVPGAGVDLLAKTGDAVRAGQPLYRLHACFEADLEFARRMATEDAGYCLDTPALAPVPGSATGEP
;
A
#
# COMPACT_ATOMS: atom_id res chain seq x y z
N MET A 1 2.71 28.02 40.18
CA MET A 1 1.36 27.46 40.42
C MET A 1 1.39 25.97 40.08
N ASN A 2 1.00 25.13 41.06
CA ASN A 2 0.94 23.68 40.80
C ASN A 2 -0.17 23.42 39.76
N ARG A 3 0.20 23.00 38.56
CA ARG A 3 -0.78 22.66 37.50
C ARG A 3 -1.57 21.44 37.98
N PRO A 4 -2.90 21.40 37.79
CA PRO A 4 -3.70 20.25 38.19
C PRO A 4 -3.22 19.02 37.43
N SER A 5 -2.95 17.95 38.15
CA SER A 5 -2.56 16.66 37.59
C SER A 5 -3.75 15.70 37.66
N LEU A 6 -4.03 14.98 36.60
CA LEU A 6 -5.10 13.97 36.49
C LEU A 6 -4.47 12.59 36.31
N PRO A 7 -4.96 11.56 37.00
CA PRO A 7 -4.54 10.18 36.73
C PRO A 7 -5.04 9.74 35.34
N ILE A 8 -4.16 9.05 34.62
CA ILE A 8 -4.46 8.56 33.27
C ILE A 8 -5.32 7.29 33.35
N ARG A 9 -6.37 7.27 32.53
CA ARG A 9 -7.17 6.08 32.22
C ARG A 9 -6.94 5.65 30.77
N ARG A 10 -6.58 4.39 30.54
CA ARG A 10 -6.57 3.80 29.21
C ARG A 10 -8.01 3.46 28.81
N VAL A 11 -8.53 4.10 27.76
CA VAL A 11 -9.95 3.96 27.38
C VAL A 11 -10.19 2.75 26.46
N GLY A 12 -9.15 2.24 25.79
CA GLY A 12 -9.26 1.10 24.89
C GLY A 12 -9.93 1.44 23.55
N ILE A 13 -9.89 2.71 23.13
CA ILE A 13 -10.42 3.18 21.84
C ILE A 13 -9.27 3.39 20.88
N ASP A 14 -9.29 2.66 19.74
CA ASP A 14 -8.42 2.89 18.59
C ASP A 14 -8.95 4.10 17.80
N THR A 15 -8.11 5.11 17.65
CA THR A 15 -8.41 6.36 16.93
C THR A 15 -7.64 6.48 15.62
N TRP A 16 -7.12 5.36 15.13
CA TRP A 16 -6.45 5.27 13.84
C TRP A 16 -5.37 6.33 13.63
N ARG A 17 -4.30 6.25 14.45
CA ARG A 17 -3.13 7.16 14.44
C ARG A 17 -3.43 8.62 14.79
N GLU A 18 -4.51 8.91 15.46
CA GLU A 18 -4.77 10.23 16.06
C GLU A 18 -4.63 10.17 17.57
N ASN A 19 -3.88 11.10 18.15
CA ASN A 19 -3.86 11.23 19.60
C ASN A 19 -5.18 11.88 20.05
N VAL A 20 -6.00 11.14 20.75
CA VAL A 20 -7.26 11.63 21.33
C VAL A 20 -7.23 11.50 22.84
N VAL A 21 -7.69 12.52 23.51
CA VAL A 21 -7.92 12.51 24.96
C VAL A 21 -9.39 12.73 25.27
N PHE A 22 -9.81 12.16 26.38
CA PHE A 22 -11.19 12.17 26.84
C PHE A 22 -11.23 12.82 28.23
N LEU A 23 -12.07 13.83 28.41
CA LEU A 23 -12.35 14.44 29.71
C LEU A 23 -13.85 14.44 29.96
N HIS A 24 -14.22 14.12 31.18
CA HIS A 24 -15.62 14.22 31.59
C HIS A 24 -16.06 15.69 31.61
N ARG A 25 -17.28 16.00 31.18
CA ARG A 25 -17.84 17.36 31.14
C ARG A 25 -17.73 18.09 32.47
N GLU A 26 -17.87 17.38 33.57
CA GLU A 26 -17.75 17.94 34.91
C GLU A 26 -16.32 17.99 35.45
N CYS A 27 -15.32 17.65 34.65
CA CYS A 27 -13.93 17.75 35.06
C CYS A 27 -13.59 19.21 35.40
N PRO A 28 -13.02 19.45 36.59
CA PRO A 28 -12.67 20.83 37.01
C PRO A 28 -11.71 21.52 36.03
N VAL A 29 -10.84 20.77 35.38
CA VAL A 29 -9.88 21.30 34.41
C VAL A 29 -10.58 21.79 33.14
N VAL A 30 -11.62 21.06 32.67
CA VAL A 30 -12.42 21.50 31.51
C VAL A 30 -13.09 22.83 31.78
N ARG A 31 -13.69 23.00 32.96
CA ARG A 31 -14.39 24.23 33.35
C ARG A 31 -13.41 25.41 33.57
N ALA A 32 -12.29 25.15 34.23
CA ALA A 32 -11.32 26.20 34.59
C ALA A 32 -10.52 26.69 33.35
N ALA A 33 -10.20 25.82 32.42
CA ALA A 33 -9.42 26.17 31.22
C ALA A 33 -10.29 26.56 30.01
N GLY A 34 -11.62 26.39 30.09
CA GLY A 34 -12.53 26.69 28.97
C GLY A 34 -12.35 25.75 27.78
N PHE A 35 -11.95 24.49 28.03
CA PHE A 35 -11.77 23.49 26.98
C PHE A 35 -13.09 23.14 26.30
N GLN A 36 -13.06 23.09 24.98
CA GLN A 36 -14.17 22.67 24.16
C GLN A 36 -13.82 21.36 23.43
N ALA A 37 -14.84 20.61 23.03
CA ALA A 37 -14.65 19.45 22.16
C ALA A 37 -13.90 19.86 20.88
N LEU A 38 -13.03 18.99 20.40
CA LEU A 38 -12.11 19.21 19.27
C LEU A 38 -10.99 20.24 19.52
N ALA A 39 -10.91 20.84 20.70
CA ALA A 39 -9.75 21.68 21.05
C ALA A 39 -8.47 20.83 21.07
N LYS A 40 -7.37 21.42 20.60
CA LYS A 40 -6.04 20.81 20.76
C LYS A 40 -5.50 21.07 22.14
N VAL A 41 -5.01 20.03 22.76
CA VAL A 41 -4.42 20.06 24.09
C VAL A 41 -3.04 19.44 24.08
N LEU A 42 -2.15 19.96 24.94
CA LEU A 42 -0.84 19.39 25.18
C LEU A 42 -0.92 18.56 26.46
N VAL A 43 -0.64 17.28 26.37
CA VAL A 43 -0.59 16.36 27.50
C VAL A 43 0.86 16.04 27.82
N ARG A 44 1.25 16.19 29.09
CA ARG A 44 2.59 15.89 29.61
C ARG A 44 2.52 14.81 30.66
N ALA A 45 3.26 13.75 30.48
CA ALA A 45 3.42 12.66 31.45
C ALA A 45 4.77 11.97 31.24
N ASN A 46 5.38 11.45 32.29
CA ASN A 46 6.63 10.67 32.22
C ASN A 46 7.76 11.35 31.41
N GLY A 47 7.89 12.67 31.48
CA GLY A 47 8.89 13.42 30.71
C GLY A 47 8.58 13.54 29.20
N GLN A 48 7.51 12.93 28.73
CA GLN A 48 7.02 13.02 27.36
C GLN A 48 5.91 14.05 27.23
N ALA A 49 5.70 14.55 26.01
CA ALA A 49 4.61 15.47 25.70
C ALA A 49 3.99 15.12 24.34
N ILE A 50 2.66 15.08 24.27
CA ILE A 50 1.93 14.87 23.02
C ILE A 50 0.89 15.97 22.84
N VAL A 51 0.65 16.34 21.57
CA VAL A 51 -0.53 17.11 21.19
C VAL A 51 -1.65 16.12 20.90
N ALA A 52 -2.85 16.36 21.44
CA ALA A 52 -4.00 15.49 21.25
C ALA A 52 -5.27 16.31 21.00
N VAL A 53 -6.26 15.70 20.38
CA VAL A 53 -7.60 16.26 20.20
C VAL A 53 -8.46 15.89 21.40
N LEU A 54 -9.12 16.87 22.00
CA LEU A 54 -9.99 16.66 23.16
C LEU A 54 -11.39 16.23 22.73
N ASN A 55 -11.85 15.11 23.25
CA ASN A 55 -13.26 14.72 23.26
C ASN A 55 -13.83 14.86 24.67
N VAL A 56 -15.03 15.45 24.77
CA VAL A 56 -15.75 15.62 26.02
C VAL A 56 -16.75 14.47 26.15
N VAL A 57 -16.74 13.78 27.29
CA VAL A 57 -17.65 12.67 27.60
C VAL A 57 -18.58 13.03 28.75
N ASP A 58 -19.78 12.45 28.73
CA ASP A 58 -20.80 12.64 29.76
C ASP A 58 -20.99 11.37 30.61
N ASP A 59 -20.38 10.25 30.20
CA ASP A 59 -20.48 8.95 30.89
C ASP A 59 -19.23 8.70 31.74
N ALA A 60 -19.41 8.69 33.05
CA ALA A 60 -18.35 8.38 34.00
C ALA A 60 -17.84 6.92 33.88
N GLY A 61 -18.58 6.03 33.25
CA GLY A 61 -18.13 4.68 32.90
C GLY A 61 -16.95 4.69 31.90
N ILE A 62 -16.90 5.70 31.01
CA ILE A 62 -15.80 5.91 30.08
C ILE A 62 -14.61 6.60 30.76
N VAL A 63 -14.83 7.77 31.36
CA VAL A 63 -13.82 8.54 32.08
C VAL A 63 -14.47 9.29 33.26
N GLU A 64 -13.94 9.12 34.45
CA GLU A 64 -14.44 9.81 35.64
C GLU A 64 -14.09 11.30 35.63
N PRO A 65 -14.83 12.17 36.39
CA PRO A 65 -14.58 13.61 36.41
C PRO A 65 -13.17 14.03 36.86
N ARG A 66 -12.42 13.14 37.48
CA ARG A 66 -11.05 13.41 37.96
C ARG A 66 -9.97 12.61 37.21
N GLU A 67 -10.31 12.01 36.09
CA GLU A 67 -9.39 11.25 35.25
C GLU A 67 -9.14 11.93 33.91
N LEU A 68 -8.01 11.59 33.27
CA LEU A 68 -7.68 11.89 31.90
C LEU A 68 -7.70 10.59 31.08
N GLY A 69 -8.72 10.41 30.25
CA GLY A 69 -8.80 9.29 29.32
C GLY A 69 -7.85 9.47 28.13
N LEU A 70 -7.16 8.39 27.73
CA LEU A 70 -6.31 8.37 26.55
C LEU A 70 -6.78 7.28 25.57
N SER A 71 -6.81 7.63 24.27
CA SER A 71 -6.91 6.62 23.18
C SER A 71 -5.69 5.71 23.16
N GLU A 72 -5.78 4.58 22.47
CA GLU A 72 -4.65 3.64 22.34
C GLU A 72 -3.40 4.30 21.76
N ASP A 73 -3.55 5.14 20.72
CA ASP A 73 -2.44 5.87 20.10
C ASP A 73 -1.79 6.86 21.07
N ALA A 74 -2.59 7.63 21.79
CA ALA A 74 -2.10 8.60 22.77
C ALA A 74 -1.42 7.91 23.95
N PHE A 75 -1.99 6.80 24.42
CA PHE A 75 -1.46 6.01 25.52
C PHE A 75 -0.09 5.38 25.17
N ALA A 76 -0.01 4.74 23.99
CA ALA A 76 1.22 4.12 23.50
C ALA A 76 2.34 5.16 23.29
N ARG A 77 1.98 6.36 22.78
CA ARG A 77 2.95 7.41 22.48
C ARG A 77 3.53 8.08 23.73
N LEU A 78 2.74 8.18 24.81
CA LEU A 78 3.23 8.66 26.11
C LEU A 78 4.04 7.63 26.88
N GLY A 79 3.89 6.34 26.58
CA GLY A 79 4.61 5.26 27.23
C GLY A 79 4.39 5.21 28.74
N VAL A 80 3.14 5.32 29.17
CA VAL A 80 2.75 5.41 30.59
C VAL A 80 1.88 4.22 31.00
N GLU A 81 1.77 4.00 32.33
CA GLU A 81 0.85 3.03 32.90
C GLU A 81 -0.45 3.71 33.34
N PRO A 82 -1.59 2.96 33.41
CA PRO A 82 -2.82 3.50 33.98
C PRO A 82 -2.61 4.04 35.41
N GLY A 83 -3.25 5.16 35.72
CA GLY A 83 -3.11 5.85 36.99
C GLY A 83 -1.91 6.82 37.08
N HIS A 84 -1.01 6.82 36.07
CA HIS A 84 0.11 7.76 36.05
C HIS A 84 -0.40 9.20 35.98
N PRO A 85 0.18 10.15 36.77
CA PRO A 85 -0.27 11.53 36.76
C PRO A 85 0.14 12.26 35.48
N ALA A 86 -0.82 12.93 34.84
CA ALA A 86 -0.60 13.75 33.65
C ALA A 86 -1.09 15.17 33.83
N GLN A 87 -0.40 16.10 33.19
CA GLN A 87 -0.80 17.50 33.09
C GLN A 87 -1.39 17.78 31.72
N ILE A 88 -2.44 18.60 31.67
CA ILE A 88 -3.08 19.02 30.42
C ILE A 88 -3.14 20.54 30.34
N GLU A 89 -2.84 21.06 29.16
CA GLU A 89 -2.86 22.52 28.88
C GLU A 89 -3.28 22.75 27.41
N HIS A 90 -3.63 24.00 27.07
CA HIS A 90 -3.87 24.38 25.69
C HIS A 90 -2.62 24.14 24.85
N ALA A 91 -2.77 23.46 23.70
CA ALA A 91 -1.69 23.33 22.74
C ALA A 91 -1.57 24.62 21.93
N ALA A 92 -0.35 25.10 21.73
CA ALA A 92 -0.10 26.14 20.75
C ALA A 92 -0.37 25.59 19.33
N PRO A 93 -0.92 26.39 18.41
CA PRO A 93 -1.02 25.97 17.01
C PRO A 93 0.35 25.57 16.45
N PRO A 94 0.42 24.57 15.55
CA PRO A 94 1.66 24.25 14.85
C PRO A 94 2.22 25.49 14.13
N GLU A 95 3.54 25.67 14.12
CA GLU A 95 4.18 26.79 13.41
C GLU A 95 3.88 26.78 11.91
N SER A 96 3.72 25.59 11.34
CA SER A 96 3.41 25.38 9.93
C SER A 96 1.97 25.66 9.52
N ILE A 97 1.06 25.98 10.46
CA ILE A 97 -0.37 26.19 10.15
C ILE A 97 -0.59 27.34 9.16
N ALA A 98 0.22 28.40 9.23
CA ALA A 98 0.16 29.52 8.29
C ALA A 98 0.49 29.05 6.86
N SER A 99 1.46 28.15 6.70
CA SER A 99 1.82 27.57 5.40
C SER A 99 0.72 26.66 4.87
N LEU A 100 0.02 25.91 5.74
CA LEU A 100 -1.16 25.15 5.35
C LEU A 100 -2.26 26.07 4.80
N HIS A 101 -2.55 27.20 5.48
CA HIS A 101 -3.54 28.17 5.00
C HIS A 101 -3.17 28.77 3.65
N ARG A 102 -1.88 29.05 3.40
CA ARG A 102 -1.39 29.50 2.10
C ARG A 102 -1.63 28.44 1.02
N LYS A 103 -1.39 27.15 1.31
CA LYS A 103 -1.66 26.06 0.35
C LYS A 103 -3.17 25.92 0.06
N ILE A 104 -4.02 26.06 1.06
CA ILE A 104 -5.49 26.10 0.90
C ILE A 104 -5.90 27.26 -0.03
N ALA A 105 -5.21 28.41 0.05
CA ALA A 105 -5.44 29.55 -0.83
C ALA A 105 -4.85 29.35 -2.25
N GLY A 106 -4.21 28.21 -2.53
CA GLY A 106 -3.63 27.89 -3.85
C GLY A 106 -2.21 28.42 -4.06
N GLU A 107 -1.55 28.93 -3.00
CA GLU A 107 -0.18 29.41 -3.12
C GLU A 107 0.84 28.27 -3.19
N ARG A 108 1.99 28.56 -3.82
CA ARG A 108 3.15 27.66 -3.80
C ARG A 108 3.82 27.71 -2.44
N LEU A 109 4.31 26.54 -2.00
CA LEU A 109 5.07 26.40 -0.77
C LEU A 109 6.55 26.20 -1.05
N GLY A 110 7.38 26.92 -0.32
CA GLY A 110 8.83 26.76 -0.38
C GLY A 110 9.30 25.52 0.40
N ARG A 111 10.60 25.20 0.23
CA ARG A 111 11.25 24.05 0.87
C ARG A 111 11.07 24.06 2.40
N SER A 112 11.34 25.19 3.06
CA SER A 112 11.24 25.32 4.52
C SER A 112 9.81 25.13 5.04
N GLU A 113 8.81 25.58 4.28
CA GLU A 113 7.40 25.47 4.64
C GLU A 113 6.92 24.02 4.55
N LEU A 114 7.29 23.29 3.49
CA LEU A 114 6.97 21.86 3.34
C LEU A 114 7.68 21.02 4.42
N HIS A 115 8.95 21.34 4.74
CA HIS A 115 9.66 20.69 5.85
C HIS A 115 8.95 20.92 7.20
N ALA A 116 8.50 22.14 7.48
CA ALA A 116 7.76 22.44 8.72
C ALA A 116 6.42 21.67 8.79
N ILE A 117 5.65 21.65 7.68
CA ILE A 117 4.39 20.89 7.61
C ILE A 117 4.63 19.40 7.86
N VAL A 118 5.60 18.80 7.17
CA VAL A 118 5.89 17.36 7.30
C VAL A 118 6.41 17.01 8.69
N ALA A 119 7.24 17.88 9.29
CA ALA A 119 7.70 17.70 10.66
C ALA A 119 6.54 17.75 11.68
N ASP A 120 5.59 18.67 11.51
CA ASP A 120 4.40 18.76 12.36
C ASP A 120 3.47 17.56 12.17
N ILE A 121 3.32 17.05 10.92
CA ILE A 121 2.58 15.81 10.63
C ILE A 121 3.23 14.62 11.33
N ALA A 122 4.53 14.43 11.16
CA ALA A 122 5.27 13.30 11.75
C ALA A 122 5.24 13.33 13.29
N ALA A 123 5.27 14.53 13.87
CA ALA A 123 5.11 14.76 15.31
C ALA A 123 3.66 14.60 15.80
N ALA A 124 2.69 14.30 14.92
CA ALA A 124 1.26 14.25 15.19
C ALA A 124 0.71 15.53 15.85
N ARG A 125 1.20 16.69 15.42
CA ARG A 125 0.68 17.99 15.83
C ARG A 125 -0.56 18.42 15.04
N TYR A 126 -0.81 17.79 13.87
CA TYR A 126 -2.00 18.01 13.06
C TYR A 126 -3.11 17.05 13.49
N SER A 127 -4.34 17.58 13.61
CA SER A 127 -5.56 16.78 13.73
C SER A 127 -5.95 16.18 12.37
N LYS A 128 -6.89 15.23 12.35
CA LYS A 128 -7.46 14.70 11.09
C LYS A 128 -8.05 15.79 10.21
N ILE A 129 -8.59 16.87 10.80
CA ILE A 129 -9.15 18.01 10.04
C ILE A 129 -8.03 18.73 9.26
N GLU A 130 -6.90 19.03 9.89
CA GLU A 130 -5.78 19.71 9.23
C GLU A 130 -5.07 18.81 8.23
N LEU A 131 -4.94 17.51 8.54
CA LEU A 131 -4.44 16.52 7.58
C LEU A 131 -5.33 16.44 6.34
N ALA A 132 -6.66 16.38 6.53
CA ALA A 132 -7.61 16.38 5.42
C ALA A 132 -7.52 17.67 4.59
N ALA A 133 -7.39 18.82 5.25
CA ALA A 133 -7.21 20.10 4.57
C ALA A 133 -5.93 20.12 3.73
N PHE A 134 -4.81 19.58 4.22
CA PHE A 134 -3.55 19.47 3.47
C PHE A 134 -3.71 18.56 2.25
N VAL A 135 -4.30 17.35 2.44
CA VAL A 135 -4.52 16.38 1.36
C VAL A 135 -5.42 16.97 0.27
N VAL A 136 -6.53 17.61 0.65
CA VAL A 136 -7.46 18.24 -0.30
C VAL A 136 -6.82 19.43 -1.00
N ALA A 137 -6.11 20.30 -0.28
CA ALA A 137 -5.46 21.47 -0.86
C ALA A 137 -4.39 21.10 -1.89
N THR A 138 -3.56 20.07 -1.59
CA THR A 138 -2.54 19.59 -2.51
C THR A 138 -3.10 18.76 -3.67
N HIS A 139 -4.34 18.30 -3.58
CA HIS A 139 -5.06 17.68 -4.69
C HIS A 139 -5.72 18.71 -5.60
N GLN A 140 -6.38 19.73 -5.05
CA GLN A 140 -7.05 20.79 -5.83
C GLN A 140 -6.06 21.75 -6.49
N HIS A 141 -5.01 22.11 -5.75
CA HIS A 141 -3.91 22.97 -6.19
C HIS A 141 -2.67 22.10 -6.34
N GLU A 142 -2.60 21.35 -7.45
CA GLU A 142 -1.53 20.39 -7.70
C GLU A 142 -0.17 20.95 -7.33
N LEU A 143 0.62 20.14 -6.65
CA LEU A 143 2.01 20.46 -6.35
C LEU A 143 2.80 20.52 -7.66
N ASP A 144 3.59 21.58 -7.86
CA ASP A 144 4.54 21.58 -8.96
C ASP A 144 5.73 20.65 -8.67
N ARG A 145 6.59 20.46 -9.65
CA ARG A 145 7.69 19.50 -9.55
C ARG A 145 8.68 19.81 -8.41
N ASP A 146 8.88 21.11 -8.11
CA ASP A 146 9.80 21.53 -7.04
C ASP A 146 9.15 21.32 -5.66
N GLU A 147 7.86 21.63 -5.52
CA GLU A 147 7.08 21.30 -4.33
C GLU A 147 7.08 19.80 -4.06
N VAL A 148 6.91 18.94 -5.10
CA VAL A 148 6.96 17.48 -4.95
C VAL A 148 8.35 17.01 -4.51
N TRP A 149 9.41 17.57 -5.06
CA TRP A 149 10.77 17.28 -4.62
C TRP A 149 10.96 17.66 -3.15
N HIS A 150 10.60 18.88 -2.75
CA HIS A 150 10.75 19.35 -1.36
C HIS A 150 9.87 18.56 -0.37
N LEU A 151 8.66 18.18 -0.76
CA LEU A 151 7.79 17.30 0.03
C LEU A 151 8.45 15.93 0.24
N THR A 152 9.02 15.35 -0.83
CA THR A 152 9.71 14.06 -0.76
C THR A 152 10.92 14.14 0.17
N GLU A 153 11.74 15.18 0.02
CA GLU A 153 12.90 15.44 0.87
C GLU A 153 12.51 15.59 2.36
N ALA A 154 11.45 16.34 2.62
CA ALA A 154 10.90 16.50 3.97
C ALA A 154 10.43 15.17 4.58
N MET A 155 9.75 14.33 3.80
CA MET A 155 9.32 13.00 4.25
C MET A 155 10.50 12.07 4.56
N ILE A 156 11.59 12.15 3.79
CA ILE A 156 12.82 11.40 4.07
C ILE A 156 13.47 11.89 5.38
N ALA A 157 13.50 13.21 5.59
CA ALA A 157 14.17 13.81 6.73
C ALA A 157 13.55 13.46 8.09
N VAL A 158 12.24 13.16 8.15
CA VAL A 158 11.54 12.79 9.39
C VAL A 158 11.48 11.28 9.62
N GLY A 159 11.92 10.45 8.66
CA GLY A 159 11.95 8.99 8.74
C GLY A 159 13.29 8.44 9.18
N GLN A 160 13.32 7.13 9.44
CA GLN A 160 14.56 6.39 9.60
C GLN A 160 15.11 5.98 8.22
N ARG A 161 16.44 5.97 8.08
CA ARG A 161 17.08 5.50 6.86
C ARG A 161 17.89 4.23 7.13
N LEU A 162 17.66 3.21 6.28
CA LEU A 162 18.44 1.98 6.32
C LEU A 162 19.77 2.20 5.58
N ASP A 163 20.85 1.64 6.13
CA ASP A 163 22.16 1.66 5.51
C ASP A 163 22.61 0.23 5.18
N TRP A 164 22.94 0.02 3.90
CA TRP A 164 23.37 -1.27 3.36
C TRP A 164 24.84 -1.28 2.92
N GLN A 165 25.61 -0.24 3.21
CA GLN A 165 27.00 -0.10 2.73
C GLN A 165 27.90 -1.27 3.14
N ARG A 166 27.66 -1.81 4.35
CA ARG A 166 28.42 -2.98 4.84
C ARG A 166 28.15 -4.26 4.05
N GLN A 167 26.97 -4.35 3.38
CA GLN A 167 26.56 -5.52 2.62
C GLN A 167 27.02 -5.46 1.15
N VAL A 168 27.13 -4.28 0.57
CA VAL A 168 27.40 -4.10 -0.87
C VAL A 168 28.75 -3.48 -1.19
N GLY A 169 29.51 -2.98 -0.18
CA GLY A 169 30.81 -2.38 -0.42
C GLY A 169 30.81 -1.22 -1.45
N GLY A 170 29.71 -0.47 -1.53
CA GLY A 170 29.52 0.61 -2.52
C GLY A 170 28.77 0.19 -3.79
N GLY A 171 28.39 -1.06 -3.95
CA GLY A 171 27.57 -1.54 -5.06
C GLY A 171 26.11 -1.08 -5.00
N PRO A 172 25.33 -1.35 -6.08
CA PRO A 172 23.93 -0.95 -6.16
C PRO A 172 23.05 -1.70 -5.13
N VAL A 173 22.19 -0.94 -4.45
CA VAL A 173 21.05 -1.46 -3.68
C VAL A 173 19.81 -1.22 -4.52
N VAL A 174 19.23 -2.30 -5.04
CA VAL A 174 18.16 -2.22 -6.03
C VAL A 174 16.80 -2.49 -5.41
N ASP A 175 15.78 -1.80 -5.90
CA ASP A 175 14.38 -2.05 -5.51
C ASP A 175 13.46 -1.95 -6.74
N LYS A 176 12.29 -2.52 -6.60
CA LYS A 176 11.21 -2.42 -7.59
C LYS A 176 9.94 -1.94 -6.91
N HIS A 177 9.27 -0.97 -7.53
CA HIS A 177 7.96 -0.53 -7.07
C HIS A 177 6.95 -0.57 -8.22
N CYS A 178 5.68 -0.90 -7.90
CA CYS A 178 4.56 -0.70 -8.82
C CYS A 178 3.63 0.33 -8.21
N ILE A 179 3.17 1.29 -8.98
CA ILE A 179 2.23 2.33 -8.50
C ILE A 179 0.86 1.76 -8.10
N GLY A 180 0.59 0.49 -8.44
CA GLY A 180 -0.62 -0.24 -8.04
C GLY A 180 -1.77 -0.14 -9.02
N GLY A 181 -2.97 -0.53 -8.55
CA GLY A 181 -4.21 -0.49 -9.33
C GLY A 181 -4.51 -1.74 -10.15
N ILE A 182 -3.65 -2.76 -10.11
CA ILE A 182 -3.83 -4.02 -10.84
C ILE A 182 -3.88 -5.19 -9.85
N PRO A 183 -5.00 -5.91 -9.71
CA PRO A 183 -5.09 -7.12 -8.90
C PRO A 183 -4.10 -8.19 -9.37
N GLY A 184 -3.64 -9.02 -8.45
CA GLY A 184 -2.73 -10.15 -8.76
C GLY A 184 -1.29 -9.74 -9.10
N ASN A 185 -0.93 -8.45 -9.12
CA ASN A 185 0.40 -7.97 -9.54
C ASN A 185 1.49 -8.26 -8.49
N ARG A 186 1.84 -9.53 -8.32
CA ARG A 186 2.87 -10.00 -7.37
C ARG A 186 4.25 -10.13 -8.00
N THR A 187 4.55 -9.33 -9.01
CA THR A 187 5.86 -9.34 -9.70
C THR A 187 7.04 -9.16 -8.75
N SER A 188 6.90 -8.42 -7.64
CA SER A 188 7.99 -8.27 -6.66
C SER A 188 8.45 -9.59 -6.04
N MET A 189 7.54 -10.55 -5.83
CA MET A 189 7.89 -11.86 -5.27
C MET A 189 8.62 -12.77 -6.26
N LEU A 190 8.64 -12.41 -7.54
CA LEU A 190 9.43 -13.06 -8.58
C LEU A 190 10.74 -12.30 -8.84
N VAL A 191 10.65 -10.98 -8.91
CA VAL A 191 11.80 -10.11 -9.21
C VAL A 191 12.86 -10.19 -8.13
N VAL A 192 12.47 -10.14 -6.84
CA VAL A 192 13.44 -10.19 -5.72
C VAL A 192 14.31 -11.43 -5.75
N PRO A 193 13.78 -12.67 -5.80
CA PRO A 193 14.64 -13.85 -5.85
C PRO A 193 15.44 -13.99 -7.16
N ILE A 194 14.94 -13.50 -8.30
CA ILE A 194 15.71 -13.50 -9.56
C ILE A 194 16.93 -12.57 -9.43
N VAL A 195 16.73 -11.34 -8.96
CA VAL A 195 17.80 -10.34 -8.81
C VAL A 195 18.77 -10.73 -7.71
N ALA A 196 18.30 -11.28 -6.59
CA ALA A 196 19.14 -11.80 -5.53
C ALA A 196 19.97 -13.02 -5.97
N ALA A 197 19.42 -13.91 -6.81
CA ALA A 197 20.14 -15.04 -7.39
C ALA A 197 21.20 -14.61 -8.43
N HIS A 198 21.09 -13.39 -8.99
CA HIS A 198 22.15 -12.76 -9.79
C HIS A 198 23.31 -12.27 -8.91
N GLY A 199 23.07 -12.01 -7.62
CA GLY A 199 24.05 -11.51 -6.68
C GLY A 199 23.84 -10.06 -6.22
N MET A 200 22.87 -9.36 -6.77
CA MET A 200 22.57 -7.98 -6.38
C MET A 200 21.71 -7.91 -5.12
N LEU A 201 21.95 -6.90 -4.28
CA LEU A 201 21.20 -6.69 -3.05
C LEU A 201 19.85 -6.04 -3.34
N CYS A 202 18.75 -6.77 -3.04
CA CYS A 202 17.38 -6.34 -3.23
C CYS A 202 16.55 -6.46 -1.93
N PRO A 203 16.73 -5.55 -0.94
CA PRO A 203 16.02 -5.59 0.34
C PRO A 203 14.64 -4.97 0.21
N LYS A 204 13.68 -5.71 -0.31
CA LYS A 204 12.34 -5.22 -0.62
C LYS A 204 11.50 -4.97 0.62
N THR A 205 11.19 -3.71 0.88
CA THR A 205 10.09 -3.33 1.79
C THR A 205 8.80 -3.11 0.99
N SER A 206 7.69 -3.61 1.50
CA SER A 206 6.37 -3.54 0.85
C SER A 206 5.26 -3.20 1.83
N SER A 207 4.14 -2.71 1.31
CA SER A 207 2.94 -2.46 2.09
C SER A 207 2.05 -3.70 2.18
N ARG A 208 1.17 -3.72 3.19
CA ARG A 208 -0.06 -4.49 3.17
C ARG A 208 -1.05 -3.86 2.19
N ALA A 209 -2.12 -4.57 1.88
CA ALA A 209 -3.16 -4.09 0.97
C ALA A 209 -3.79 -2.78 1.46
N ILE A 210 -3.91 -1.83 0.53
CA ILE A 210 -4.62 -0.57 0.77
C ILE A 210 -5.99 -0.64 0.10
N THR A 211 -6.04 -0.76 -1.20
CA THR A 211 -7.27 -0.88 -2.01
C THR A 211 -7.34 -2.18 -2.79
N SER A 212 -6.22 -2.86 -2.98
CA SER A 212 -6.12 -4.17 -3.61
C SER A 212 -6.58 -5.29 -2.66
N PRO A 213 -6.92 -6.48 -3.19
CA PRO A 213 -7.27 -7.66 -2.37
C PRO A 213 -6.07 -8.28 -1.64
N ALA A 214 -4.85 -7.98 -2.07
CA ALA A 214 -3.63 -8.32 -1.33
C ALA A 214 -2.52 -7.31 -1.62
N GLY A 215 -1.67 -7.05 -0.64
CA GLY A 215 -0.36 -6.41 -0.80
C GLY A 215 0.74 -7.46 -0.92
N THR A 216 1.95 -7.04 -1.30
CA THR A 216 3.08 -7.97 -1.37
C THR A 216 3.41 -8.55 0.02
N ALA A 217 3.26 -7.77 1.09
CA ALA A 217 3.45 -8.27 2.45
C ALA A 217 2.40 -9.33 2.82
N ASP A 218 1.11 -9.11 2.51
CA ASP A 218 0.04 -10.08 2.79
C ASP A 218 0.26 -11.40 2.04
N THR A 219 0.70 -11.32 0.79
CA THR A 219 0.98 -12.51 -0.03
C THR A 219 2.23 -13.25 0.44
N MET A 220 3.30 -12.52 0.80
CA MET A 220 4.52 -13.14 1.33
C MET A 220 4.29 -13.76 2.72
N GLU A 221 3.38 -13.19 3.52
CA GLU A 221 3.03 -13.71 4.85
C GLU A 221 2.38 -15.10 4.80
N VAL A 222 1.82 -15.51 3.67
CA VAL A 222 1.37 -16.90 3.42
C VAL A 222 2.55 -17.88 3.49
N LEU A 223 3.76 -17.44 3.15
CA LEU A 223 4.95 -18.28 3.01
C LEU A 223 5.92 -18.13 4.20
N ALA A 224 6.10 -16.90 4.69
CA ALA A 224 7.11 -16.56 5.70
C ALA A 224 6.68 -15.38 6.58
N ARG A 225 7.43 -15.10 7.64
CA ARG A 225 7.25 -13.89 8.44
C ARG A 225 7.63 -12.66 7.63
N VAL A 226 6.85 -11.59 7.72
CA VAL A 226 7.09 -10.31 7.04
C VAL A 226 7.35 -9.16 8.01
N GLU A 227 6.96 -9.31 9.27
CA GLU A 227 7.24 -8.35 10.34
C GLU A 227 8.65 -8.62 10.88
N LEU A 228 9.61 -7.91 10.31
CA LEU A 228 11.03 -8.04 10.64
C LEU A 228 11.53 -6.74 11.26
N THR A 229 12.35 -6.83 12.30
CA THR A 229 13.13 -5.68 12.77
C THR A 229 14.17 -5.29 11.73
N ILE A 230 14.73 -4.08 11.85
CA ILE A 230 15.78 -3.60 10.93
C ILE A 230 16.98 -4.55 10.95
N GLU A 231 17.42 -4.98 12.14
CA GLU A 231 18.54 -5.89 12.34
C GLU A 231 18.27 -7.25 11.66
N ARG A 232 17.02 -7.75 11.79
CA ARG A 232 16.63 -9.01 11.14
C ARG A 232 16.56 -8.87 9.63
N MET A 233 16.07 -7.75 9.11
CA MET A 233 16.11 -7.47 7.66
C MET A 233 17.55 -7.44 7.14
N GLN A 234 18.47 -6.80 7.88
CA GLN A 234 19.89 -6.74 7.50
C GLN A 234 20.55 -8.12 7.54
N GLU A 235 20.23 -8.94 8.53
CA GLU A 235 20.73 -10.31 8.61
C GLU A 235 20.22 -11.17 7.44
N VAL A 236 18.91 -11.15 7.16
CA VAL A 236 18.33 -11.88 6.02
C VAL A 236 18.95 -11.42 4.71
N ALA A 237 19.04 -10.12 4.47
CA ALA A 237 19.61 -9.57 3.24
C ALA A 237 21.11 -9.92 3.07
N ARG A 238 21.87 -9.98 4.17
CA ARG A 238 23.27 -10.43 4.16
C ARG A 238 23.41 -11.91 3.76
N LEU A 239 22.47 -12.75 4.18
CA LEU A 239 22.50 -14.20 3.89
C LEU A 239 21.99 -14.53 2.50
N THR A 240 20.99 -13.78 2.02
CA THR A 240 20.22 -14.15 0.83
C THR A 240 20.19 -13.06 -0.24
N HIS A 241 20.93 -11.98 -0.10
CA HIS A 241 20.92 -10.82 -1.00
C HIS A 241 19.53 -10.22 -1.26
N GLY A 242 18.50 -10.66 -0.54
CA GLY A 242 17.14 -10.16 -0.68
C GLY A 242 16.28 -10.40 0.55
N CYS A 243 15.22 -9.63 0.69
CA CYS A 243 14.13 -9.89 1.64
C CYS A 243 12.82 -9.35 1.10
N LEU A 244 11.71 -9.81 1.67
CA LEU A 244 10.35 -9.37 1.34
C LEU A 244 9.62 -9.04 2.64
N ALA A 245 9.95 -7.87 3.22
CA ALA A 245 9.48 -7.44 4.53
C ALA A 245 8.31 -6.46 4.44
N TRP A 246 7.51 -6.37 5.51
CA TRP A 246 6.53 -5.31 5.68
C TRP A 246 7.22 -4.03 6.16
N GLY A 247 7.06 -2.94 5.39
CA GLY A 247 7.70 -1.66 5.69
C GLY A 247 7.14 -0.90 6.90
N GLY A 248 5.97 -1.30 7.41
CA GLY A 248 5.34 -0.65 8.55
C GLY A 248 6.09 -0.84 9.88
N THR A 249 6.84 -1.92 10.03
CA THR A 249 7.66 -2.17 11.24
C THR A 249 8.92 -1.29 11.31
N ALA A 250 9.38 -0.77 10.19
CA ALA A 250 10.63 -0.02 10.12
C ALA A 250 10.47 1.51 10.25
N ALA A 251 9.24 2.02 10.40
CA ALA A 251 8.92 3.46 10.50
C ALA A 251 9.68 4.33 9.47
N LEU A 252 9.80 3.83 8.22
CA LEU A 252 10.61 4.45 7.17
C LEU A 252 10.08 5.83 6.73
N SER A 253 8.77 6.05 6.81
CA SER A 253 8.16 7.32 6.42
C SER A 253 6.91 7.60 7.30
N PRO A 254 7.11 8.02 8.56
CA PRO A 254 6.01 8.20 9.51
C PRO A 254 4.98 9.25 9.06
N ALA A 255 5.42 10.32 8.40
CA ALA A 255 4.51 11.33 7.85
C ALA A 255 3.60 10.73 6.76
N ASP A 256 4.13 9.90 5.87
CA ASP A 256 3.37 9.24 4.82
C ASP A 256 2.32 8.27 5.39
N ASP A 257 2.70 7.51 6.40
CA ASP A 257 1.78 6.59 7.08
C ASP A 257 0.59 7.34 7.73
N ILE A 258 0.82 8.55 8.24
CA ILE A 258 -0.23 9.41 8.79
C ILE A 258 -1.11 9.98 7.66
N LEU A 259 -0.52 10.48 6.57
CA LEU A 259 -1.26 11.01 5.42
C LEU A 259 -2.16 9.96 4.76
N ILE A 260 -1.65 8.75 4.54
CA ILE A 260 -2.43 7.62 4.00
C ILE A 260 -3.68 7.34 4.84
N SER A 261 -3.63 7.56 6.17
CA SER A 261 -4.80 7.35 7.04
C SER A 261 -5.97 8.30 6.73
N VAL A 262 -5.71 9.40 6.03
CA VAL A 262 -6.70 10.39 5.59
C VAL A 262 -7.00 10.27 4.09
N GLU A 263 -5.98 10.01 3.26
CA GLU A 263 -6.15 9.81 1.81
C GLU A 263 -7.12 8.66 1.48
N ARG A 264 -7.01 7.55 2.24
CA ARG A 264 -7.87 6.37 2.03
C ARG A 264 -9.37 6.64 2.18
N PRO A 265 -9.86 7.21 3.30
CA PRO A 265 -11.28 7.53 3.46
C PRO A 265 -11.79 8.56 2.44
N LEU A 266 -10.93 9.50 2.03
CA LEU A 266 -11.27 10.53 1.06
C LEU A 266 -11.20 10.03 -0.39
N ALA A 267 -10.61 8.84 -0.62
CA ALA A 267 -10.35 8.29 -1.97
C ALA A 267 -9.60 9.29 -2.89
N ILE A 268 -8.66 10.05 -2.30
CA ILE A 268 -7.85 11.04 -3.02
C ILE A 268 -6.54 10.37 -3.46
N ASP A 269 -6.23 10.48 -4.75
CA ASP A 269 -4.96 10.08 -5.37
C ASP A 269 -4.36 11.32 -6.06
N SER A 270 -3.39 11.99 -5.42
CA SER A 270 -2.64 13.11 -6.00
C SER A 270 -1.33 12.61 -6.60
N ALA A 271 -1.00 13.01 -7.83
CA ALA A 271 0.24 12.61 -8.49
C ALA A 271 1.47 13.03 -7.66
N GLY A 272 1.49 14.25 -7.12
CA GLY A 272 2.59 14.75 -6.31
C GLY A 272 2.77 13.98 -5.00
N GLN A 273 1.68 13.72 -4.29
CA GLN A 273 1.72 12.92 -3.06
C GLN A 273 2.12 11.47 -3.33
N MET A 274 1.64 10.87 -4.41
CA MET A 274 2.05 9.52 -4.84
C MET A 274 3.57 9.43 -5.09
N VAL A 275 4.16 10.41 -5.79
CA VAL A 275 5.61 10.47 -6.03
C VAL A 275 6.36 10.60 -4.71
N ALA A 276 5.96 11.54 -3.85
CA ALA A 276 6.58 11.76 -2.56
C ALA A 276 6.50 10.52 -1.66
N SER A 277 5.32 9.89 -1.55
CA SER A 277 5.10 8.67 -0.78
C SER A 277 5.99 7.50 -1.26
N ILE A 278 6.09 7.29 -2.57
CA ILE A 278 6.87 6.18 -3.13
C ILE A 278 8.36 6.42 -2.95
N LEU A 279 8.86 7.57 -3.40
CA LEU A 279 10.30 7.84 -3.41
C LEU A 279 10.87 7.99 -2.00
N SER A 280 10.14 8.64 -1.08
CA SER A 280 10.58 8.77 0.31
C SER A 280 10.80 7.40 0.97
N LYS A 281 9.87 6.45 0.79
CA LYS A 281 10.01 5.09 1.33
C LYS A 281 11.16 4.31 0.69
N LYS A 282 11.40 4.48 -0.61
CA LYS A 282 12.50 3.78 -1.30
C LYS A 282 13.87 4.29 -0.87
N ILE A 283 14.03 5.60 -0.77
CA ILE A 283 15.26 6.23 -0.28
C ILE A 283 15.47 5.93 1.22
N ALA A 284 14.42 6.00 2.03
CA ALA A 284 14.49 5.63 3.44
C ALA A 284 14.85 4.13 3.63
N ALA A 285 14.37 3.25 2.76
CA ALA A 285 14.79 1.84 2.71
C ALA A 285 16.23 1.64 2.24
N GLY A 286 16.97 2.70 1.89
CA GLY A 286 18.37 2.66 1.49
C GLY A 286 18.60 2.26 0.03
N SER A 287 17.56 2.27 -0.80
CA SER A 287 17.69 1.97 -2.24
C SER A 287 18.48 3.06 -2.95
N THR A 288 19.42 2.66 -3.81
CA THR A 288 20.20 3.55 -4.70
C THR A 288 19.69 3.50 -6.14
N HIS A 289 19.02 2.40 -6.51
CA HIS A 289 18.49 2.17 -7.85
C HIS A 289 17.06 1.62 -7.75
N LEU A 290 16.17 2.13 -8.59
CA LEU A 290 14.75 1.78 -8.56
C LEU A 290 14.21 1.52 -9.97
N VAL A 291 13.57 0.37 -10.18
CA VAL A 291 12.68 0.13 -11.32
C VAL A 291 11.25 0.42 -10.88
N LEU A 292 10.61 1.38 -11.54
CA LEU A 292 9.24 1.79 -11.29
C LEU A 292 8.30 1.26 -12.38
N ASP A 293 7.36 0.40 -12.01
CA ASP A 293 6.32 -0.14 -12.88
C ASP A 293 5.08 0.77 -12.86
N ILE A 294 4.72 1.33 -14.00
CA ILE A 294 3.55 2.20 -14.22
C ILE A 294 2.53 1.48 -15.11
N PRO A 295 1.61 0.67 -14.57
CA PRO A 295 0.57 0.03 -15.36
C PRO A 295 -0.44 1.07 -15.87
N VAL A 296 -0.79 0.97 -17.15
CA VAL A 296 -1.77 1.84 -17.83
C VAL A 296 -2.94 1.02 -18.33
N GLY A 297 -4.14 1.41 -17.95
CA GLY A 297 -5.36 0.74 -18.40
C GLY A 297 -6.61 1.49 -17.96
N PRO A 298 -7.79 1.22 -18.55
CA PRO A 298 -9.02 1.99 -18.32
C PRO A 298 -9.48 1.97 -16.87
N THR A 299 -9.19 0.89 -16.15
CA THR A 299 -9.54 0.70 -14.74
C THR A 299 -8.31 0.60 -13.82
N ALA A 300 -7.12 0.94 -14.32
CA ALA A 300 -5.89 1.11 -13.54
C ALA A 300 -5.86 2.47 -12.83
N LYS A 301 -4.89 2.68 -11.93
CA LYS A 301 -4.63 4.01 -11.33
C LYS A 301 -4.28 5.06 -12.40
N VAL A 302 -3.48 4.69 -13.38
CA VAL A 302 -3.13 5.52 -14.52
C VAL A 302 -3.91 5.06 -15.74
N ARG A 303 -4.79 5.93 -16.26
CA ARG A 303 -5.81 5.55 -17.26
C ARG A 303 -5.42 5.90 -18.71
N SER A 304 -4.33 6.63 -18.92
CA SER A 304 -3.92 7.04 -20.27
C SER A 304 -2.40 7.16 -20.40
N MET A 305 -1.89 6.95 -21.60
CA MET A 305 -0.48 7.12 -21.91
C MET A 305 0.05 8.55 -21.63
N PRO A 306 -0.67 9.64 -21.96
CA PRO A 306 -0.22 10.98 -21.59
C PRO A 306 -0.08 11.18 -20.09
N ALA A 307 -1.01 10.63 -19.27
CA ALA A 307 -0.93 10.68 -17.81
C ALA A 307 0.29 9.87 -17.29
N ALA A 308 0.53 8.68 -17.83
CA ALA A 308 1.69 7.86 -17.49
C ALA A 308 3.01 8.58 -17.80
N GLN A 309 3.11 9.23 -18.95
CA GLN A 309 4.30 9.97 -19.33
C GLN A 309 4.55 11.22 -18.48
N ARG A 310 3.47 11.94 -18.08
CA ARG A 310 3.60 13.06 -17.12
C ARG A 310 4.10 12.55 -15.77
N LEU A 311 3.50 11.49 -15.27
CA LEU A 311 3.89 10.88 -14.00
C LEU A 311 5.33 10.35 -14.04
N LYS A 312 5.72 9.66 -15.12
CA LYS A 312 7.11 9.20 -15.35
C LYS A 312 8.10 10.37 -15.25
N ARG A 313 7.87 11.48 -15.99
CA ARG A 313 8.75 12.66 -15.93
C ARG A 313 8.84 13.27 -14.52
N LEU A 314 7.74 13.27 -13.76
CA LEU A 314 7.75 13.78 -12.40
C LEU A 314 8.59 12.88 -11.48
N PHE A 315 8.46 11.56 -11.58
CA PHE A 315 9.30 10.61 -10.86
C PHE A 315 10.78 10.76 -11.19
N GLU A 316 11.12 10.86 -12.48
CA GLU A 316 12.50 11.05 -12.96
C GLU A 316 13.10 12.36 -12.45
N TYR A 317 12.33 13.45 -12.49
CA TYR A 317 12.76 14.74 -11.95
C TYR A 317 13.11 14.67 -10.47
N VAL A 318 12.19 14.17 -9.66
CA VAL A 318 12.37 14.10 -8.20
C VAL A 318 13.49 13.12 -7.83
N ALA A 319 13.53 11.94 -8.46
CA ALA A 319 14.56 10.94 -8.22
C ALA A 319 15.97 11.48 -8.51
N THR A 320 16.15 12.20 -9.63
CA THR A 320 17.43 12.82 -10.01
C THR A 320 17.90 13.80 -8.94
N HIS A 321 17.01 14.67 -8.42
CA HIS A 321 17.36 15.65 -7.39
C HIS A 321 17.69 15.00 -6.04
N LEU A 322 17.20 13.78 -5.80
CA LEU A 322 17.46 13.02 -4.56
C LEU A 322 18.59 11.99 -4.71
N GLY A 323 19.27 11.94 -5.88
CA GLY A 323 20.37 11.03 -6.13
C GLY A 323 19.98 9.56 -6.28
N LEU A 324 18.69 9.26 -6.57
CA LEU A 324 18.18 7.92 -6.84
C LEU A 324 18.22 7.64 -8.35
N GLN A 325 18.89 6.59 -8.78
CA GLN A 325 18.83 6.13 -10.15
C GLN A 325 17.49 5.43 -10.41
N LEU A 326 16.70 5.98 -11.34
CA LEU A 326 15.35 5.52 -11.63
C LEU A 326 15.20 5.08 -13.07
N ASP A 327 14.65 3.89 -13.28
CA ASP A 327 14.12 3.43 -14.56
C ASP A 327 12.60 3.22 -14.46
N ALA A 328 11.82 4.09 -15.11
CA ALA A 328 10.36 4.02 -15.10
C ALA A 328 9.85 3.31 -16.36
N VAL A 329 9.20 2.16 -16.15
CA VAL A 329 8.67 1.27 -17.18
C VAL A 329 7.15 1.39 -17.22
N ILE A 330 6.61 1.82 -18.37
CA ILE A 330 5.17 1.80 -18.61
C ILE A 330 4.79 0.39 -19.09
N THR A 331 3.78 -0.19 -18.44
CA THR A 331 3.32 -1.57 -18.72
C THR A 331 1.82 -1.60 -18.95
N ASP A 332 1.33 -2.72 -19.49
CA ASP A 332 -0.10 -2.96 -19.63
C ASP A 332 -0.77 -3.16 -18.26
N GLY A 333 -1.88 -2.49 -18.05
CA GLY A 333 -2.75 -2.54 -16.88
C GLY A 333 -4.21 -2.67 -17.26
N SER A 334 -4.53 -3.17 -18.45
CA SER A 334 -5.90 -3.28 -18.97
C SER A 334 -6.73 -4.34 -18.26
N GLN A 335 -6.09 -5.30 -17.58
CA GLN A 335 -6.73 -6.41 -16.85
C GLN A 335 -5.88 -6.85 -15.64
N PRO A 336 -6.42 -7.66 -14.72
CA PRO A 336 -5.64 -8.29 -13.65
C PRO A 336 -4.50 -9.14 -14.19
N ILE A 337 -3.40 -9.25 -13.44
CA ILE A 337 -2.23 -10.06 -13.79
C ILE A 337 -2.26 -11.36 -12.98
N GLY A 338 -1.89 -12.47 -13.63
CA GLY A 338 -2.03 -13.79 -13.04
C GLY A 338 -3.48 -14.25 -13.04
N ARG A 339 -3.77 -15.24 -12.24
CA ARG A 339 -5.14 -15.77 -12.06
C ARG A 339 -5.68 -15.43 -10.69
N GLY A 340 -4.85 -15.55 -9.66
CA GLY A 340 -5.23 -15.29 -8.28
C GLY A 340 -5.30 -13.82 -7.93
N SER A 341 -6.30 -13.46 -7.14
CA SER A 341 -6.48 -12.13 -6.54
C SER A 341 -6.91 -12.31 -5.09
N GLY A 342 -5.95 -12.28 -4.18
CA GLY A 342 -6.03 -12.58 -2.75
C GLY A 342 -4.78 -13.32 -2.29
N PRO A 343 -4.40 -13.26 -0.99
CA PRO A 343 -3.07 -13.63 -0.53
C PRO A 343 -2.63 -15.05 -0.93
N VAL A 344 -3.44 -16.07 -0.67
CA VAL A 344 -3.13 -17.48 -0.97
C VAL A 344 -3.11 -17.75 -2.47
N LEU A 345 -4.07 -17.18 -3.20
CA LEU A 345 -4.19 -17.39 -4.65
C LEU A 345 -3.03 -16.73 -5.39
N GLU A 346 -2.61 -15.54 -4.97
CA GLU A 346 -1.45 -14.84 -5.53
C GLU A 346 -0.13 -15.55 -5.17
N ALA A 347 0.00 -16.08 -3.93
CA ALA A 347 1.16 -16.88 -3.53
C ALA A 347 1.26 -18.18 -4.35
N ARG A 348 0.14 -18.83 -4.67
CA ARG A 348 0.06 -19.97 -5.58
C ARG A 348 0.63 -19.62 -6.95
N ASP A 349 0.16 -18.54 -7.55
CA ASP A 349 0.60 -18.10 -8.88
C ASP A 349 2.10 -17.81 -8.92
N VAL A 350 2.63 -17.13 -7.89
CA VAL A 350 4.06 -16.87 -7.75
C VAL A 350 4.86 -18.17 -7.68
N MET A 351 4.43 -19.12 -6.84
CA MET A 351 5.16 -20.38 -6.68
C MET A 351 5.07 -21.27 -7.92
N GLN A 352 3.97 -21.21 -8.69
CA GLN A 352 3.87 -21.87 -9.99
C GLN A 352 4.89 -21.32 -10.99
N VAL A 353 5.02 -19.99 -11.07
CA VAL A 353 6.03 -19.36 -11.95
C VAL A 353 7.45 -19.75 -11.53
N LEU A 354 7.79 -19.69 -10.24
CA LEU A 354 9.13 -20.06 -9.75
C LEU A 354 9.49 -21.53 -9.98
N ARG A 355 8.49 -22.42 -9.99
CA ARG A 355 8.66 -23.85 -10.27
C ARG A 355 8.70 -24.19 -11.77
N ASN A 356 8.56 -23.19 -12.63
CA ASN A 356 8.38 -23.38 -14.07
C ASN A 356 7.20 -24.33 -14.41
N ASP A 357 6.11 -24.26 -13.62
CA ASP A 357 4.91 -25.04 -13.84
C ASP A 357 4.31 -24.67 -15.23
N PRO A 358 4.01 -25.65 -16.11
CA PRO A 358 3.37 -25.37 -17.39
C PRO A 358 2.04 -24.62 -17.27
N ALA A 359 1.33 -24.80 -16.15
CA ALA A 359 0.09 -24.10 -15.85
C ALA A 359 0.28 -22.71 -15.23
N ALA A 360 1.52 -22.24 -15.04
CA ALA A 360 1.78 -20.92 -14.45
C ALA A 360 1.24 -19.78 -15.32
N PRO A 361 0.75 -18.69 -14.71
CA PRO A 361 0.25 -17.54 -15.45
C PRO A 361 1.40 -16.85 -16.22
N GLN A 362 1.32 -16.88 -17.54
CA GLN A 362 2.39 -16.41 -18.43
C GLN A 362 2.52 -14.89 -18.45
N ASP A 363 1.43 -14.15 -18.29
CA ASP A 363 1.44 -12.68 -18.16
C ASP A 363 2.25 -12.23 -16.93
N LEU A 364 2.04 -12.87 -15.78
CA LEU A 364 2.82 -12.61 -14.56
C LEU A 364 4.30 -12.96 -14.74
N ARG A 365 4.59 -14.12 -15.37
CA ARG A 365 5.96 -14.57 -15.67
C ARG A 365 6.69 -13.58 -16.56
N GLN A 366 6.09 -13.19 -17.68
CA GLN A 366 6.71 -12.29 -18.66
C GLN A 366 6.95 -10.90 -18.08
N LYS A 367 5.97 -10.35 -17.38
CA LYS A 367 6.13 -9.04 -16.72
C LYS A 367 7.23 -9.06 -15.66
N ALA A 368 7.30 -10.11 -14.86
CA ALA A 368 8.34 -10.25 -13.83
C ALA A 368 9.74 -10.37 -14.45
N LEU A 369 9.91 -11.15 -15.51
CA LEU A 369 11.17 -11.27 -16.24
C LEU A 369 11.64 -9.93 -16.81
N ARG A 370 10.74 -9.20 -17.49
CA ARG A 370 11.06 -7.86 -18.01
C ARG A 370 11.53 -6.90 -16.92
N LEU A 371 10.84 -6.86 -15.77
CA LEU A 371 11.20 -5.98 -14.66
C LEU A 371 12.51 -6.42 -13.98
N ALA A 372 12.72 -7.74 -13.80
CA ALA A 372 13.96 -8.27 -13.27
C ALA A 372 15.14 -8.01 -14.19
N GLY A 373 14.97 -8.17 -15.51
CA GLY A 373 15.99 -7.85 -16.49
C GLY A 373 16.43 -6.39 -16.41
N ARG A 374 15.45 -5.46 -16.31
CA ARG A 374 15.76 -4.02 -16.14
C ARG A 374 16.51 -3.73 -14.84
N MET A 375 16.23 -4.48 -13.76
CA MET A 375 16.98 -4.32 -12.51
C MET A 375 18.39 -4.90 -12.60
N ILE A 376 18.56 -6.02 -13.28
CA ILE A 376 19.88 -6.64 -13.50
C ILE A 376 20.79 -5.72 -14.33
N GLU A 377 20.24 -4.93 -15.23
CA GLU A 377 21.00 -3.92 -16.01
C GLU A 377 21.54 -2.74 -15.19
N PHE A 378 21.17 -2.63 -13.90
CA PHE A 378 21.87 -1.72 -12.98
C PHE A 378 23.24 -2.28 -12.50
N ASP A 379 23.50 -3.55 -12.72
CA ASP A 379 24.84 -4.10 -12.50
C ASP A 379 25.79 -3.57 -13.59
N PRO A 380 26.88 -2.86 -13.22
CA PRO A 380 27.81 -2.29 -14.19
C PRO A 380 28.54 -3.34 -15.04
N ASP A 381 28.57 -4.59 -14.60
CA ASP A 381 29.21 -5.69 -15.34
C ASP A 381 28.27 -6.32 -16.38
N VAL A 382 26.99 -5.96 -16.37
CA VAL A 382 25.99 -6.44 -17.33
C VAL A 382 25.87 -5.46 -18.51
N ARG A 383 26.00 -5.99 -19.73
CA ARG A 383 25.78 -5.18 -20.94
C ARG A 383 24.32 -4.85 -21.11
N GLY A 384 24.01 -3.62 -21.54
CA GLY A 384 22.64 -3.21 -21.82
C GLY A 384 21.94 -4.14 -22.83
N GLY A 385 20.72 -4.56 -22.52
CA GLY A 385 19.93 -5.54 -23.27
C GLY A 385 20.13 -7.00 -22.88
N GLU A 386 21.12 -7.35 -22.06
CA GLU A 386 21.38 -8.71 -21.60
C GLU A 386 20.52 -9.10 -20.39
N GLY A 387 19.99 -8.13 -19.64
CA GLY A 387 19.29 -8.37 -18.38
C GLY A 387 18.09 -9.33 -18.49
N ASP A 388 17.28 -9.22 -19.54
CA ASP A 388 16.13 -10.12 -19.76
C ASP A 388 16.56 -11.58 -19.96
N ARG A 389 17.63 -11.80 -20.74
CA ARG A 389 18.21 -13.12 -20.98
C ARG A 389 18.74 -13.73 -19.68
N ILE A 390 19.45 -12.94 -18.87
CA ILE A 390 19.98 -13.37 -17.57
C ILE A 390 18.84 -13.71 -16.61
N ALA A 391 17.81 -12.84 -16.50
CA ALA A 391 16.64 -13.08 -15.67
C ALA A 391 15.92 -14.38 -16.04
N ARG A 392 15.77 -14.63 -17.35
CA ARG A 392 15.15 -15.84 -17.89
C ARG A 392 15.95 -17.08 -17.54
N ASP A 393 17.27 -17.07 -17.74
CA ASP A 393 18.16 -18.17 -17.38
C ASP A 393 18.09 -18.48 -15.87
N ILE A 394 18.08 -17.47 -15.02
CA ILE A 394 17.94 -17.63 -13.56
C ILE A 394 16.61 -18.30 -13.19
N LEU A 395 15.51 -17.89 -13.84
CA LEU A 395 14.19 -18.48 -13.58
C LEU A 395 14.10 -19.91 -14.10
N GLU A 396 14.49 -20.16 -15.37
CA GLU A 396 14.35 -21.45 -16.04
C GLU A 396 15.26 -22.53 -15.47
N SER A 397 16.46 -22.14 -15.00
CA SER A 397 17.39 -23.06 -14.31
C SER A 397 16.95 -23.42 -12.89
N GLY A 398 15.89 -22.80 -12.34
CA GLY A 398 15.41 -23.01 -10.98
C GLY A 398 16.19 -22.25 -9.90
N ARG A 399 17.22 -21.47 -10.25
CA ARG A 399 18.00 -20.66 -9.27
C ARG A 399 17.12 -19.65 -8.51
N ALA A 400 16.11 -19.07 -9.18
CA ALA A 400 15.15 -18.17 -8.53
C ALA A 400 14.30 -18.88 -7.47
N LEU A 401 13.91 -20.13 -7.69
CA LEU A 401 13.16 -20.92 -6.69
C LEU A 401 14.04 -21.23 -5.46
N VAL A 402 15.27 -21.67 -5.68
CA VAL A 402 16.24 -21.92 -4.60
C VAL A 402 16.46 -20.66 -3.78
N GLN A 403 16.62 -19.52 -4.45
CA GLN A 403 16.80 -18.23 -3.79
C GLN A 403 15.56 -17.79 -3.00
N MET A 404 14.36 -18.01 -3.54
CA MET A 404 13.09 -17.72 -2.83
C MET A 404 12.95 -18.59 -1.58
N ASP A 405 13.27 -19.88 -1.68
CA ASP A 405 13.24 -20.77 -0.52
C ASP A 405 14.24 -20.35 0.55
N ALA A 406 15.44 -19.91 0.18
CA ALA A 406 16.43 -19.36 1.10
C ALA A 406 15.93 -18.09 1.81
N ILE A 407 15.26 -17.19 1.08
CA ILE A 407 14.61 -15.98 1.65
C ILE A 407 13.52 -16.38 2.65
N ILE A 408 12.63 -17.31 2.25
CA ILE A 408 11.55 -17.81 3.10
C ILE A 408 12.08 -18.40 4.40
N ASP A 409 13.12 -19.24 4.31
CA ASP A 409 13.73 -19.88 5.49
C ASP A 409 14.43 -18.85 6.39
N ALA A 410 15.19 -17.93 5.79
CA ALA A 410 15.86 -16.87 6.53
C ALA A 410 14.87 -15.91 7.22
N GLN A 411 13.71 -15.62 6.62
CA GLN A 411 12.67 -14.80 7.25
C GLN A 411 11.88 -15.56 8.33
N GLY A 412 11.89 -16.87 8.28
CA GLY A 412 11.12 -17.77 9.15
C GLY A 412 9.90 -18.31 8.43
N ARG A 413 10.06 -19.49 7.84
CA ARG A 413 9.00 -20.21 7.10
C ARG A 413 7.76 -20.43 7.95
N ARG A 414 6.59 -20.21 7.38
CA ARG A 414 5.31 -20.54 8.03
C ARG A 414 5.13 -22.06 8.05
N PRO A 415 4.90 -22.67 9.24
CA PRO A 415 4.66 -24.12 9.32
C PRO A 415 3.32 -24.49 8.68
N ASP A 416 2.29 -23.69 8.95
CA ASP A 416 0.94 -23.88 8.43
C ASP A 416 0.73 -22.95 7.24
N ARG A 417 0.55 -23.53 6.06
CA ARG A 417 0.20 -22.78 4.85
C ARG A 417 -1.32 -22.72 4.72
N PRO A 418 -1.94 -21.54 4.76
CA PRO A 418 -3.37 -21.44 4.53
C PRO A 418 -3.71 -21.93 3.12
N ALA A 419 -4.85 -22.61 3.01
CA ALA A 419 -5.43 -23.04 1.73
C ALA A 419 -6.41 -22.00 1.20
N PRO A 420 -6.77 -22.03 -0.10
CA PRO A 420 -7.92 -21.28 -0.60
C PRO A 420 -9.19 -21.59 0.19
N GLY A 421 -10.05 -20.61 0.37
CA GLY A 421 -11.31 -20.76 1.09
C GLY A 421 -12.15 -21.91 0.52
N ALA A 422 -12.72 -22.72 1.42
CA ALA A 422 -13.47 -23.91 1.05
C ALA A 422 -14.85 -23.60 0.46
N LEU A 423 -15.42 -22.43 0.78
CA LEU A 423 -16.67 -21.97 0.20
C LEU A 423 -16.37 -21.38 -1.18
N VAL A 424 -16.94 -22.02 -2.23
CA VAL A 424 -16.64 -21.66 -3.62
C VAL A 424 -17.93 -21.32 -4.35
N HIS A 425 -17.90 -20.25 -5.15
CA HIS A 425 -18.97 -19.91 -6.08
C HIS A 425 -18.38 -19.56 -7.45
N GLU A 426 -18.93 -20.15 -8.50
CA GLU A 426 -18.54 -19.83 -9.88
C GLU A 426 -19.41 -18.73 -10.45
N VAL A 427 -18.76 -17.69 -10.98
CA VAL A 427 -19.43 -16.63 -11.73
C VAL A 427 -19.34 -16.99 -13.21
N LEU A 428 -20.51 -17.15 -13.84
CA LEU A 428 -20.65 -17.72 -15.17
C LEU A 428 -20.80 -16.64 -16.24
N ALA A 429 -20.36 -16.94 -17.46
CA ALA A 429 -20.59 -16.10 -18.63
C ALA A 429 -22.10 -16.08 -18.96
N PRO A 430 -22.71 -14.90 -19.15
CA PRO A 430 -24.15 -14.78 -19.45
C PRO A 430 -24.50 -15.19 -20.89
N ALA A 431 -23.52 -15.19 -21.80
CA ALA A 431 -23.69 -15.49 -23.22
C ALA A 431 -22.38 -16.02 -23.82
N ASP A 432 -22.47 -16.59 -25.03
CA ASP A 432 -21.30 -16.87 -25.86
C ASP A 432 -20.65 -15.54 -26.29
N GLY A 433 -19.32 -15.48 -26.33
CA GLY A 433 -18.62 -14.26 -26.76
C GLY A 433 -17.12 -14.32 -26.54
N ILE A 434 -16.46 -13.21 -26.84
CA ILE A 434 -15.05 -12.99 -26.55
C ILE A 434 -14.96 -11.98 -25.40
N VAL A 435 -14.11 -12.26 -24.40
CA VAL A 435 -13.83 -11.31 -23.32
C VAL A 435 -13.07 -10.13 -23.89
N THR A 436 -13.69 -8.95 -23.92
CA THR A 436 -13.08 -7.70 -24.43
C THR A 436 -12.51 -6.81 -23.37
N GLY A 437 -12.90 -7.01 -22.09
CA GLY A 437 -12.37 -6.23 -20.98
C GLY A 437 -12.70 -6.85 -19.64
N ILE A 438 -11.84 -6.53 -18.67
CA ILE A 438 -11.99 -6.95 -17.26
C ILE A 438 -11.75 -5.71 -16.37
N ASP A 439 -12.73 -5.39 -15.54
CA ASP A 439 -12.63 -4.25 -14.62
C ASP A 439 -11.80 -4.61 -13.37
N ASN A 440 -10.58 -4.07 -13.30
CA ASN A 440 -9.66 -4.25 -12.18
C ASN A 440 -10.26 -3.80 -10.84
N LEU A 441 -10.97 -2.65 -10.82
CA LEU A 441 -11.54 -2.10 -9.59
C LEU A 441 -12.71 -2.94 -9.10
N ARG A 442 -13.57 -3.38 -10.03
CA ARG A 442 -14.72 -4.24 -9.70
C ARG A 442 -14.26 -5.57 -9.14
N LEU A 443 -13.32 -6.24 -9.80
CA LEU A 443 -12.77 -7.50 -9.31
C LEU A 443 -12.03 -7.35 -7.98
N ALA A 444 -11.28 -6.26 -7.78
CA ALA A 444 -10.66 -5.99 -6.50
C ALA A 444 -11.69 -5.84 -5.37
N ARG A 445 -12.83 -5.18 -5.64
CA ARG A 445 -13.93 -5.04 -4.66
C ARG A 445 -14.58 -6.38 -4.35
N ILE A 446 -14.88 -7.18 -5.38
CA ILE A 446 -15.47 -8.52 -5.23
C ILE A 446 -14.55 -9.40 -4.38
N ALA A 447 -13.23 -9.45 -4.69
CA ALA A 447 -12.25 -10.20 -3.92
C ALA A 447 -12.14 -9.73 -2.46
N ARG A 448 -12.28 -8.44 -2.20
CA ARG A 448 -12.29 -7.91 -0.83
C ARG A 448 -13.55 -8.28 -0.06
N LEU A 449 -14.70 -8.28 -0.71
CA LEU A 449 -15.96 -8.71 -0.09
C LEU A 449 -15.97 -10.20 0.24
N SER A 450 -15.18 -11.04 -0.46
CA SER A 450 -15.01 -12.44 -0.10
C SER A 450 -14.14 -12.66 1.16
N GLY A 451 -13.58 -11.58 1.73
CA GLY A 451 -12.79 -11.60 2.96
C GLY A 451 -11.32 -11.21 2.80
N ALA A 452 -10.80 -11.08 1.57
CA ALA A 452 -9.40 -10.70 1.34
C ALA A 452 -9.11 -9.24 1.74
N PRO A 453 -7.96 -8.90 2.28
CA PRO A 453 -6.82 -9.77 2.64
C PRO A 453 -6.90 -10.34 4.06
N GLN A 454 -7.85 -9.88 4.91
CA GLN A 454 -7.95 -10.25 6.34
C GLN A 454 -8.10 -11.77 6.52
N VAL A 455 -8.79 -12.40 5.59
CA VAL A 455 -8.91 -13.85 5.48
C VAL A 455 -8.01 -14.33 4.34
N PRO A 456 -6.79 -14.84 4.62
CA PRO A 456 -5.79 -15.13 3.57
C PRO A 456 -6.26 -16.08 2.47
N GLY A 457 -7.17 -17.02 2.79
CA GLY A 457 -7.75 -17.97 1.83
C GLY A 457 -8.80 -17.38 0.89
N ALA A 458 -9.31 -16.19 1.20
CA ALA A 458 -10.35 -15.54 0.40
C ALA A 458 -9.80 -14.86 -0.85
N GLY A 459 -10.63 -14.72 -1.88
CA GLY A 459 -10.25 -14.03 -3.10
C GLY A 459 -11.01 -14.47 -4.34
N VAL A 460 -10.48 -14.08 -5.50
CA VAL A 460 -10.99 -14.41 -6.84
C VAL A 460 -9.93 -15.18 -7.60
N ASP A 461 -10.32 -16.28 -8.25
CA ASP A 461 -9.47 -17.08 -9.15
C ASP A 461 -10.02 -16.99 -10.59
N LEU A 462 -9.31 -16.25 -11.45
CA LEU A 462 -9.70 -15.98 -12.83
C LEU A 462 -9.53 -17.23 -13.69
N LEU A 463 -10.54 -17.56 -14.48
CA LEU A 463 -10.57 -18.69 -15.41
C LEU A 463 -10.60 -18.23 -16.88
N ALA A 464 -11.02 -16.98 -17.11
CA ALA A 464 -11.01 -16.36 -18.43
C ALA A 464 -10.28 -15.01 -18.38
N LYS A 465 -9.54 -14.69 -19.42
CA LYS A 465 -8.78 -13.45 -19.60
C LYS A 465 -9.26 -12.69 -20.83
N THR A 466 -8.87 -11.44 -20.97
CA THR A 466 -9.16 -10.64 -22.17
C THR A 466 -8.60 -11.34 -23.41
N GLY A 467 -9.42 -11.52 -24.43
CA GLY A 467 -9.13 -12.26 -25.66
C GLY A 467 -9.63 -13.72 -25.68
N ASP A 468 -10.03 -14.27 -24.53
CA ASP A 468 -10.54 -15.63 -24.46
C ASP A 468 -11.98 -15.71 -25.00
N ALA A 469 -12.27 -16.76 -25.78
CA ALA A 469 -13.62 -17.13 -26.18
C ALA A 469 -14.29 -17.91 -25.04
N VAL A 470 -15.49 -17.51 -24.66
CA VAL A 470 -16.30 -18.15 -23.61
C VAL A 470 -17.68 -18.54 -24.14
N ARG A 471 -18.27 -19.57 -23.55
CA ARG A 471 -19.65 -20.00 -23.82
C ARG A 471 -20.58 -19.60 -22.69
N ALA A 472 -21.84 -19.43 -22.99
CA ALA A 472 -22.87 -19.25 -21.97
C ALA A 472 -22.81 -20.36 -20.92
N GLY A 473 -22.81 -19.96 -19.64
CA GLY A 473 -22.64 -20.90 -18.51
C GLY A 473 -21.21 -21.36 -18.24
N GLN A 474 -20.20 -20.95 -19.02
CA GLN A 474 -18.80 -21.23 -18.71
C GLN A 474 -18.33 -20.33 -17.56
N PRO A 475 -17.58 -20.86 -16.56
CA PRO A 475 -17.05 -20.04 -15.48
C PRO A 475 -16.04 -19.00 -15.97
N LEU A 476 -16.28 -17.72 -15.65
CA LEU A 476 -15.35 -16.61 -15.86
C LEU A 476 -14.30 -16.56 -14.75
N TYR A 477 -14.75 -16.77 -13.51
CA TYR A 477 -13.90 -16.86 -12.33
C TYR A 477 -14.59 -17.57 -11.17
N ARG A 478 -13.81 -17.95 -10.17
CA ARG A 478 -14.27 -18.51 -8.89
C ARG A 478 -14.07 -17.53 -7.75
N LEU A 479 -15.08 -17.39 -6.90
CA LEU A 479 -14.96 -16.78 -5.60
C LEU A 479 -14.51 -17.82 -4.59
N HIS A 480 -13.58 -17.48 -3.73
CA HIS A 480 -13.17 -18.26 -2.57
C HIS A 480 -13.43 -17.47 -1.31
N ALA A 481 -14.14 -18.05 -0.35
CA ALA A 481 -14.39 -17.47 0.97
C ALA A 481 -14.25 -18.51 2.08
N CYS A 482 -14.05 -18.04 3.31
CA CYS A 482 -14.01 -18.89 4.49
C CYS A 482 -15.29 -18.77 5.33
N PHE A 483 -16.07 -17.70 5.10
CA PHE A 483 -17.32 -17.43 5.83
C PHE A 483 -18.47 -17.23 4.84
N GLU A 484 -19.64 -17.78 5.18
CA GLU A 484 -20.86 -17.70 4.36
C GLU A 484 -21.28 -16.24 4.06
N ALA A 485 -21.21 -15.36 5.06
CA ALA A 485 -21.56 -13.96 4.91
C ALA A 485 -20.69 -13.25 3.87
N ASP A 486 -19.38 -13.50 3.89
CA ASP A 486 -18.42 -12.91 2.94
C ASP A 486 -18.68 -13.42 1.52
N LEU A 487 -18.95 -14.73 1.39
CA LEU A 487 -19.30 -15.31 0.09
C LEU A 487 -20.58 -14.68 -0.46
N GLU A 488 -21.59 -14.50 0.36
CA GLU A 488 -22.87 -13.91 -0.06
C GLU A 488 -22.72 -12.44 -0.49
N PHE A 489 -21.92 -11.64 0.22
CA PHE A 489 -21.61 -10.27 -0.19
C PHE A 489 -20.88 -10.22 -1.54
N ALA A 490 -19.86 -11.05 -1.71
CA ALA A 490 -19.10 -11.13 -2.96
C ALA A 490 -19.98 -11.63 -4.11
N ARG A 491 -20.79 -12.67 -3.89
CA ARG A 491 -21.73 -13.23 -4.87
C ARG A 491 -22.76 -12.18 -5.33
N ARG A 492 -23.37 -11.46 -4.39
CA ARG A 492 -24.34 -10.42 -4.72
C ARG A 492 -23.74 -9.33 -5.60
N MET A 493 -22.53 -8.84 -5.25
CA MET A 493 -21.83 -7.85 -6.07
C MET A 493 -21.47 -8.40 -7.45
N ALA A 494 -21.04 -9.66 -7.55
CA ALA A 494 -20.72 -10.30 -8.82
C ALA A 494 -21.95 -10.54 -9.71
N THR A 495 -23.13 -10.79 -9.09
CA THR A 495 -24.42 -10.95 -9.81
C THR A 495 -24.91 -9.62 -10.38
N GLU A 496 -24.69 -8.51 -9.66
CA GLU A 496 -25.03 -7.17 -10.18
C GLU A 496 -24.16 -6.79 -11.38
N ASP A 497 -22.88 -7.09 -11.32
CA ASP A 497 -21.88 -6.83 -12.35
C ASP A 497 -20.66 -7.72 -12.09
N ALA A 498 -20.41 -8.67 -12.99
CA ALA A 498 -19.30 -9.60 -12.92
C ALA A 498 -17.93 -8.93 -13.16
N GLY A 499 -17.89 -7.68 -13.63
CA GLY A 499 -16.65 -6.98 -13.98
C GLY A 499 -16.06 -7.44 -15.32
N TYR A 500 -16.81 -8.13 -16.16
CA TYR A 500 -16.41 -8.62 -17.47
C TYR A 500 -17.24 -7.99 -18.58
N CYS A 501 -16.57 -7.57 -19.64
CA CYS A 501 -17.19 -7.16 -20.90
C CYS A 501 -17.05 -8.28 -21.92
N LEU A 502 -18.15 -8.67 -22.57
CA LEU A 502 -18.17 -9.66 -23.65
C LEU A 502 -18.61 -8.99 -24.94
N ASP A 503 -17.89 -9.28 -26.03
CA ASP A 503 -18.38 -9.04 -27.39
C ASP A 503 -19.21 -10.26 -27.80
N THR A 504 -20.53 -10.09 -27.73
CA THR A 504 -21.46 -11.13 -28.17
C THR A 504 -21.69 -11.00 -29.68
N PRO A 505 -21.47 -12.07 -30.48
CA PRO A 505 -21.83 -12.02 -31.89
C PRO A 505 -23.30 -11.62 -32.02
N ALA A 506 -23.58 -10.57 -32.80
CA ALA A 506 -24.96 -10.20 -33.09
C ALA A 506 -25.71 -11.46 -33.56
N LEU A 507 -26.77 -11.83 -32.87
CA LEU A 507 -27.65 -12.90 -33.32
C LEU A 507 -27.97 -12.62 -34.79
N ALA A 508 -27.54 -13.52 -35.68
CA ALA A 508 -27.94 -13.46 -37.09
C ALA A 508 -29.47 -13.36 -37.13
N PRO A 509 -30.06 -12.40 -37.89
CA PRO A 509 -31.48 -12.29 -37.95
C PRO A 509 -32.05 -13.64 -38.40
N VAL A 510 -33.00 -14.17 -37.62
CA VAL A 510 -33.68 -15.44 -37.95
C VAL A 510 -34.25 -15.28 -39.38
N PRO A 511 -33.82 -16.11 -40.35
CA PRO A 511 -34.42 -16.04 -41.69
C PRO A 511 -35.82 -16.60 -41.59
N GLY A 512 -36.81 -15.74 -41.82
CA GLY A 512 -38.12 -16.24 -42.19
C GLY A 512 -39.29 -15.87 -41.28
N SER A 513 -39.87 -14.72 -41.52
CA SER A 513 -41.32 -14.64 -41.64
C SER A 513 -41.62 -13.70 -42.82
N ALA A 514 -41.54 -14.28 -44.00
CA ALA A 514 -42.25 -13.69 -45.14
C ALA A 514 -43.74 -13.82 -44.82
N THR A 515 -44.30 -12.73 -44.26
CA THR A 515 -45.76 -12.53 -44.32
C THR A 515 -46.10 -12.28 -45.77
N GLY A 516 -46.61 -13.31 -46.43
CA GLY A 516 -47.34 -13.11 -47.67
C GLY A 516 -48.57 -12.25 -47.40
N GLU A 517 -48.69 -11.19 -48.14
CA GLU A 517 -49.98 -10.54 -48.39
C GLU A 517 -50.52 -10.97 -49.75
N PRO A 518 -51.86 -11.06 -49.86
CA PRO A 518 -52.56 -11.59 -51.03
C PRO A 518 -52.56 -10.66 -52.23
#